data_5e09aa1df0a22078743a233527bae1c1
#
_entry.id   5e09aa1df0a22078743a233527bae1c1
#
_cell.length_a   1.000
_cell.length_b   1.000
_cell.length_c   1.000
_cell.angle_alpha   90.00
_cell.angle_beta   90.00
_cell.angle_gamma   90.00
#
_symmetry.space_group_name_H-M   'P 1'
#
loop_
_entity.id
_entity.type
_entity.pdbx_description
1 polymer ?
#
loop_
_entity_poly.entity_id
_entity_poly.type
_entity_poly.pdbx_seq_one_letter_code
_entity_poly.pdbx_strand_id
1 'polypeptide(L)'
;LIIISDVDEIPNLEKINFNKIKNEILVFRQDMFYYKFNLKLSNFKWTGSKACKMKKLISPQWLRNIKDKKFAFYRFDTFFSSTKYRNLKFIEDGGWHYTNMKNAKEIEHKLRSYLHHQEFEANHINLEQIEKIIKSKKAIYNVNADKRQGKFGEGPQLIKINSDKIPNYLKNNPQIYSKWLD
;
A
#
# COMPACT_ATOMS: atom_id res chain seq x y z
N LEU A 1 -14.18 17.13 0.09
CA LEU A 1 -13.16 16.22 -0.37
C LEU A 1 -13.68 14.80 -0.31
N ILE A 2 -13.45 14.00 -1.35
CA ILE A 2 -13.71 12.57 -1.39
C ILE A 2 -12.37 11.86 -1.35
N ILE A 3 -12.24 10.85 -0.50
CA ILE A 3 -11.06 9.99 -0.39
C ILE A 3 -11.50 8.57 -0.72
N ILE A 4 -10.79 7.90 -1.60
CA ILE A 4 -10.96 6.48 -1.92
C ILE A 4 -9.72 5.75 -1.41
N SER A 5 -9.94 4.71 -0.62
CA SER A 5 -8.90 3.94 0.05
C SER A 5 -9.34 2.47 0.12
N ASP A 6 -8.42 1.54 0.03
CA ASP A 6 -8.71 0.13 0.30
C ASP A 6 -8.78 -0.10 1.82
N VAL A 7 -9.36 -1.23 2.24
CA VAL A 7 -9.63 -1.52 3.65
C VAL A 7 -8.34 -1.63 4.50
N ASP A 8 -7.24 -1.93 3.88
CA ASP A 8 -5.91 -2.09 4.49
C ASP A 8 -5.02 -0.83 4.34
N GLU A 9 -5.59 0.26 3.84
CA GLU A 9 -4.92 1.55 3.66
C GLU A 9 -5.48 2.60 4.62
N ILE A 10 -4.61 3.24 5.37
CA ILE A 10 -4.96 4.33 6.31
C ILE A 10 -4.26 5.61 5.85
N PRO A 11 -4.96 6.51 5.12
CA PRO A 11 -4.38 7.80 4.74
C PRO A 11 -4.16 8.70 5.95
N ASN A 12 -3.00 9.35 6.01
CA ASN A 12 -2.68 10.30 7.07
C ASN A 12 -3.28 11.67 6.76
N LEU A 13 -4.42 11.97 7.35
CA LEU A 13 -5.16 13.21 7.10
C LEU A 13 -4.51 14.44 7.76
N GLU A 14 -3.66 14.26 8.77
CA GLU A 14 -2.91 15.35 9.41
C GLU A 14 -1.93 16.03 8.43
N LYS A 15 -1.51 15.33 7.39
CA LYS A 15 -0.64 15.88 6.33
C LYS A 15 -1.40 16.73 5.30
N ILE A 16 -2.71 16.88 5.44
CA ILE A 16 -3.54 17.62 4.48
C ILE A 16 -3.94 18.98 5.07
N ASN A 17 -3.55 20.03 4.38
CA ASN A 17 -4.18 21.33 4.60
C ASN A 17 -5.40 21.46 3.66
N PHE A 18 -6.59 21.18 4.20
CA PHE A 18 -7.84 21.16 3.45
C PHE A 18 -8.18 22.50 2.77
N ASN A 19 -7.81 23.62 3.39
CA ASN A 19 -8.06 24.97 2.88
C ASN A 19 -7.19 25.30 1.64
N LYS A 20 -6.04 24.63 1.52
CA LYS A 20 -5.10 24.85 0.41
C LYS A 20 -5.30 23.92 -0.79
N ILE A 21 -6.28 23.01 -0.72
CA ILE A 21 -6.59 22.10 -1.83
C ILE A 21 -7.36 22.91 -2.89
N LYS A 22 -6.75 23.07 -4.07
CA LYS A 22 -7.40 23.68 -5.24
C LYS A 22 -8.16 22.62 -6.05
N ASN A 23 -7.66 22.30 -7.24
CA ASN A 23 -8.25 21.33 -8.16
C ASN A 23 -7.34 20.10 -8.41
N GLU A 24 -6.38 19.87 -7.53
CA GLU A 24 -5.46 18.73 -7.63
C GLU A 24 -6.18 17.41 -7.32
N ILE A 25 -5.65 16.34 -7.85
CA ILE A 25 -5.88 15.00 -7.34
C ILE A 25 -4.75 14.72 -6.35
N LEU A 26 -5.11 14.37 -5.13
CA LEU A 26 -4.15 14.00 -4.09
C LEU A 26 -3.85 12.51 -4.22
N VAL A 27 -2.57 12.16 -4.13
CA VAL A 27 -2.06 10.78 -4.11
C VAL A 27 -1.26 10.61 -2.84
N PHE A 28 -1.70 9.70 -1.97
CA PHE A 28 -1.05 9.45 -0.70
C PHE A 28 0.10 8.46 -0.90
N ARG A 29 1.32 8.86 -0.54
CA ARG A 29 2.48 7.98 -0.48
C ARG A 29 2.57 7.36 0.90
N GLN A 30 2.12 6.13 1.00
CA GLN A 30 2.00 5.39 2.25
C GLN A 30 3.19 4.45 2.46
N ASP A 31 3.61 4.28 3.70
CA ASP A 31 4.53 3.22 4.07
C ASP A 31 3.83 1.86 4.04
N MET A 32 4.51 0.84 3.55
CA MET A 32 3.96 -0.51 3.46
C MET A 32 4.48 -1.38 4.60
N PHE A 33 3.56 -2.07 5.26
CA PHE A 33 3.82 -2.94 6.41
C PHE A 33 3.31 -4.34 6.15
N TYR A 34 4.03 -5.32 6.68
CA TYR A 34 3.69 -6.74 6.58
C TYR A 34 3.56 -7.37 7.96
N TYR A 35 2.55 -8.21 8.15
CA TYR A 35 2.33 -9.09 9.29
C TYR A 35 2.13 -8.39 10.64
N LYS A 36 2.81 -7.29 10.87
CA LYS A 36 2.82 -6.51 12.11
C LYS A 36 2.73 -5.01 11.81
N PHE A 37 2.12 -4.26 12.71
CA PHE A 37 1.92 -2.81 12.54
C PHE A 37 3.23 -2.01 12.50
N ASN A 38 4.32 -2.60 12.97
CA ASN A 38 5.63 -1.95 13.03
C ASN A 38 6.73 -2.64 12.19
N LEU A 39 6.37 -3.60 11.34
CA LEU A 39 7.29 -4.21 10.37
C LEU A 39 7.11 -3.59 8.98
N LYS A 40 7.98 -2.65 8.65
CA LYS A 40 7.93 -1.84 7.44
C LYS A 40 8.79 -2.41 6.31
N LEU A 41 8.27 -2.37 5.09
CA LEU A 41 9.05 -2.61 3.87
C LEU A 41 9.87 -1.36 3.54
N SER A 42 11.21 -1.52 3.48
CA SER A 42 12.14 -0.42 3.17
C SER A 42 12.06 0.00 1.71
N ASN A 43 12.31 1.28 1.46
CA ASN A 43 12.48 1.85 0.11
C ASN A 43 11.29 1.64 -0.84
N PHE A 44 10.11 1.43 -0.28
CA PHE A 44 8.89 1.28 -1.04
C PHE A 44 7.78 2.17 -0.49
N LYS A 45 7.06 2.85 -1.38
CA LYS A 45 5.88 3.65 -1.04
C LYS A 45 4.70 3.16 -1.87
N TRP A 46 3.64 2.84 -1.18
CA TRP A 46 2.36 2.49 -1.78
C TRP A 46 1.54 3.74 -2.11
N THR A 47 0.81 3.74 -3.22
CA THR A 47 0.03 4.90 -3.69
C THR A 47 -1.43 4.54 -3.97
N GLY A 48 -2.03 3.70 -3.13
CA GLY A 48 -3.42 3.24 -3.29
C GLY A 48 -4.43 4.33 -3.01
N SER A 49 -4.34 4.96 -1.84
CA SER A 49 -5.30 6.01 -1.42
C SER A 49 -5.16 7.25 -2.28
N LYS A 50 -6.30 7.76 -2.77
CA LYS A 50 -6.38 8.98 -3.58
C LYS A 50 -7.57 9.82 -3.18
N ALA A 51 -7.47 11.14 -3.40
CA ALA A 51 -8.56 12.06 -3.10
C ALA A 51 -8.73 13.14 -4.15
N CYS A 52 -9.97 13.62 -4.29
CA CYS A 52 -10.29 14.79 -5.09
C CYS A 52 -11.50 15.54 -4.52
N LYS A 53 -11.75 16.77 -5.00
CA LYS A 53 -13.00 17.46 -4.70
C LYS A 53 -14.20 16.72 -5.32
N MET A 54 -15.34 16.71 -4.65
CA MET A 54 -16.57 16.07 -5.11
C MET A 54 -16.90 16.44 -6.55
N LYS A 55 -16.84 17.73 -6.89
CA LYS A 55 -17.14 18.24 -8.23
C LYS A 55 -16.23 17.69 -9.34
N LYS A 56 -15.10 17.09 -9.00
CA LYS A 56 -14.13 16.50 -9.93
C LYS A 56 -14.26 14.98 -10.03
N LEU A 57 -14.96 14.35 -9.12
CA LEU A 57 -15.12 12.90 -9.10
C LEU A 57 -16.01 12.45 -10.26
N ILE A 58 -15.47 11.63 -11.16
CA ILE A 58 -16.24 10.99 -12.24
C ILE A 58 -16.86 9.70 -11.70
N SER A 59 -16.05 8.82 -11.09
CA SER A 59 -16.48 7.62 -10.38
C SER A 59 -15.40 7.19 -9.39
N PRO A 60 -15.72 6.36 -8.39
CA PRO A 60 -14.71 5.77 -7.51
C PRO A 60 -13.62 5.01 -8.28
N GLN A 61 -14.00 4.20 -9.25
CA GLN A 61 -13.07 3.42 -10.05
C GLN A 61 -12.16 4.31 -10.91
N TRP A 62 -12.68 5.41 -11.46
CA TRP A 62 -11.85 6.38 -12.17
C TRP A 62 -10.75 6.94 -11.26
N LEU A 63 -11.09 7.35 -10.02
CA LEU A 63 -10.11 7.91 -9.09
C LEU A 63 -9.03 6.88 -8.72
N ARG A 64 -9.42 5.61 -8.52
CA ARG A 64 -8.48 4.51 -8.29
C ARG A 64 -7.52 4.31 -9.46
N ASN A 65 -8.00 4.42 -10.69
CA ASN A 65 -7.22 4.17 -11.91
C ASN A 65 -6.27 5.32 -12.29
N ILE A 66 -6.37 6.49 -11.63
CA ILE A 66 -5.44 7.60 -11.87
C ILE A 66 -4.00 7.12 -11.68
N LYS A 67 -3.16 7.38 -12.69
CA LYS A 67 -1.74 7.03 -12.64
C LYS A 67 -1.00 7.91 -11.63
N ASP A 68 -0.25 7.29 -10.73
CA ASP A 68 0.55 7.93 -9.69
C ASP A 68 1.93 8.43 -10.20
N LYS A 69 1.91 8.99 -11.39
CA LYS A 69 3.11 9.46 -12.08
C LYS A 69 2.95 10.92 -12.50
N LYS A 70 3.97 11.74 -12.25
CA LYS A 70 4.06 13.07 -12.82
C LYS A 70 4.39 12.96 -14.31
N PHE A 71 3.64 13.66 -15.14
CA PHE A 71 3.86 13.73 -16.57
C PHE A 71 4.48 15.09 -16.93
N ALA A 72 5.47 15.07 -17.81
CA ALA A 72 6.09 16.28 -18.31
C ALA A 72 5.09 17.12 -19.13
N PHE A 73 5.31 18.43 -19.20
CA PHE A 73 4.38 19.37 -19.83
C PHE A 73 4.18 19.11 -21.34
N TYR A 74 5.17 18.55 -22.02
CA TYR A 74 5.13 18.23 -23.44
C TYR A 74 4.41 16.91 -23.79
N ARG A 75 3.92 16.17 -22.78
CA ARG A 75 3.19 14.91 -22.99
C ARG A 75 1.74 15.19 -23.39
N PHE A 76 1.51 15.33 -24.70
CA PHE A 76 0.17 15.60 -25.25
C PHE A 76 -0.85 14.47 -25.01
N ASP A 77 -0.38 13.23 -24.90
CA ASP A 77 -1.21 12.07 -24.59
C ASP A 77 -1.97 12.19 -23.24
N THR A 78 -1.51 13.08 -22.36
CA THR A 78 -2.19 13.34 -21.08
C THR A 78 -3.51 14.10 -21.27
N PHE A 79 -3.70 14.84 -22.35
CA PHE A 79 -4.94 15.56 -22.62
C PHE A 79 -6.08 14.63 -23.07
N PHE A 80 -5.73 13.52 -23.72
CA PHE A 80 -6.68 12.53 -24.23
C PHE A 80 -6.86 11.33 -23.29
N SER A 81 -6.19 11.31 -22.15
CA SER A 81 -6.25 10.22 -21.20
C SER A 81 -7.18 10.53 -20.04
N SER A 82 -8.08 9.62 -19.73
CA SER A 82 -8.94 9.69 -18.54
C SER A 82 -8.22 9.40 -17.22
N THR A 83 -6.99 8.85 -17.27
CA THR A 83 -6.25 8.40 -16.07
C THR A 83 -4.90 9.08 -15.88
N LYS A 84 -4.39 9.80 -16.88
CA LYS A 84 -3.11 10.51 -16.81
C LYS A 84 -3.37 11.99 -16.52
N TYR A 85 -3.04 12.44 -15.34
CA TYR A 85 -3.24 13.83 -14.93
C TYR A 85 -1.90 14.49 -14.62
N ARG A 86 -1.77 15.77 -15.01
CA ARG A 86 -0.61 16.61 -14.68
C ARG A 86 -0.74 17.21 -13.29
N ASN A 87 -1.97 17.59 -12.91
CA ASN A 87 -2.24 18.26 -11.65
C ASN A 87 -2.44 17.25 -10.52
N LEU A 88 -1.37 16.49 -10.22
CA LEU A 88 -1.29 15.58 -9.10
C LEU A 88 -0.48 16.22 -7.98
N LYS A 89 -0.98 16.14 -6.75
CA LYS A 89 -0.27 16.50 -5.54
C LYS A 89 0.02 15.24 -4.73
N PHE A 90 1.28 14.90 -4.60
CA PHE A 90 1.72 13.80 -3.74
C PHE A 90 1.78 14.27 -2.29
N ILE A 91 1.17 13.49 -1.42
CA ILE A 91 1.23 13.69 0.04
C ILE A 91 2.29 12.72 0.56
N GLU A 92 3.47 13.26 0.87
CA GLU A 92 4.56 12.48 1.46
C GLU A 92 4.18 12.11 2.91
N ASP A 93 4.69 10.97 3.40
CA ASP A 93 4.27 10.36 4.66
C ASP A 93 2.73 10.28 4.77
N GLY A 94 2.11 9.96 3.64
CA GLY A 94 0.68 10.01 3.41
C GLY A 94 -0.11 8.92 4.13
N GLY A 95 0.52 8.11 4.98
CA GLY A 95 -0.15 7.11 5.79
C GLY A 95 0.48 5.73 5.74
N TRP A 96 -0.35 4.71 5.97
CA TRP A 96 0.06 3.33 6.19
C TRP A 96 -0.75 2.39 5.31
N HIS A 97 -0.07 1.41 4.72
CA HIS A 97 -0.69 0.29 4.03
C HIS A 97 -0.30 -1.01 4.74
N TYR A 98 -1.27 -1.69 5.32
CA TYR A 98 -1.08 -2.90 6.13
C TYR A 98 -1.47 -4.15 5.34
N THR A 99 -0.48 -4.86 4.82
CA THR A 99 -0.73 -6.09 4.06
C THR A 99 -0.43 -7.34 4.88
N ASN A 100 -1.20 -8.39 4.64
CA ASN A 100 -1.01 -9.70 5.26
C ASN A 100 -0.94 -9.66 6.80
N MET A 101 -1.79 -8.84 7.43
CA MET A 101 -2.00 -8.81 8.89
C MET A 101 -2.77 -10.06 9.32
N LYS A 102 -2.12 -11.23 9.18
CA LYS A 102 -2.71 -12.55 9.33
C LYS A 102 -1.65 -13.54 9.83
N ASN A 103 -2.09 -14.68 10.39
CA ASN A 103 -1.19 -15.80 10.65
C ASN A 103 -0.82 -16.55 9.36
N ALA A 104 0.17 -17.45 9.42
CA ALA A 104 0.69 -18.13 8.25
C ALA A 104 -0.37 -18.96 7.49
N LYS A 105 -1.27 -19.64 8.21
CA LYS A 105 -2.38 -20.42 7.61
C LYS A 105 -3.38 -19.54 6.87
N GLU A 106 -3.73 -18.40 7.46
CA GLU A 106 -4.63 -17.43 6.84
C GLU A 106 -3.98 -16.75 5.61
N ILE A 107 -2.66 -16.55 5.64
CA ILE A 107 -1.91 -16.04 4.50
C ILE A 107 -1.91 -17.07 3.37
N GLU A 108 -1.61 -18.34 3.67
CA GLU A 108 -1.67 -19.43 2.69
C GLU A 108 -3.05 -19.52 2.05
N HIS A 109 -4.12 -19.53 2.86
CA HIS A 109 -5.49 -19.56 2.38
C HIS A 109 -5.81 -18.36 1.47
N LYS A 110 -5.41 -17.13 1.89
CA LYS A 110 -5.57 -15.92 1.07
C LYS A 110 -4.87 -16.05 -0.28
N LEU A 111 -3.62 -16.52 -0.30
CA LEU A 111 -2.83 -16.63 -1.53
C LEU A 111 -3.38 -17.67 -2.49
N ARG A 112 -3.93 -18.79 -1.98
CA ARG A 112 -4.62 -19.82 -2.80
C ARG A 112 -5.98 -19.35 -3.33
N SER A 113 -6.66 -18.45 -2.63
CA SER A 113 -7.98 -17.93 -3.00
C SER A 113 -7.93 -16.69 -3.88
N TYR A 114 -6.76 -16.10 -4.09
CA TYR A 114 -6.59 -14.82 -4.78
C TYR A 114 -6.48 -15.00 -6.30
N LEU A 115 -6.76 -13.93 -7.05
CA LEU A 115 -6.72 -13.95 -8.54
C LEU A 115 -5.37 -14.41 -9.13
N HIS A 116 -4.28 -14.28 -8.39
CA HIS A 116 -2.94 -14.71 -8.79
C HIS A 116 -2.53 -16.06 -8.16
N HIS A 117 -3.49 -16.94 -7.78
CA HIS A 117 -3.21 -18.24 -7.19
C HIS A 117 -2.28 -19.09 -8.08
N GLN A 118 -2.40 -18.99 -9.40
CA GLN A 118 -1.53 -19.72 -10.34
C GLN A 118 -0.04 -19.32 -10.19
N GLU A 119 0.26 -18.03 -10.00
CA GLU A 119 1.64 -17.59 -9.76
C GLU A 119 2.15 -18.09 -8.40
N PHE A 120 1.28 -18.17 -7.38
CA PHE A 120 1.62 -18.71 -6.07
C PHE A 120 1.86 -20.23 -6.13
N GLU A 121 1.00 -20.97 -6.78
CA GLU A 121 1.14 -22.42 -6.95
C GLU A 121 2.38 -22.81 -7.77
N ALA A 122 2.71 -22.03 -8.79
CA ALA A 122 3.93 -22.23 -9.59
C ALA A 122 5.22 -22.08 -8.78
N ASN A 123 5.21 -21.31 -7.68
CA ASN A 123 6.37 -21.16 -6.80
C ASN A 123 6.44 -22.25 -5.69
N HIS A 124 5.49 -23.19 -5.63
CA HIS A 124 5.45 -24.32 -4.68
C HIS A 124 5.65 -23.93 -3.21
N ILE A 125 5.18 -22.75 -2.79
CA ILE A 125 5.34 -22.26 -1.43
C ILE A 125 4.33 -22.99 -0.53
N ASN A 126 4.83 -23.68 0.48
CA ASN A 126 4.03 -24.36 1.49
C ASN A 126 3.93 -23.57 2.80
N LEU A 127 3.10 -24.04 3.73
CA LEU A 127 2.88 -23.39 5.01
C LEU A 127 4.17 -23.18 5.81
N GLU A 128 5.04 -24.20 5.85
CA GLU A 128 6.31 -24.14 6.57
C GLU A 128 7.25 -23.05 6.04
N GLN A 129 7.28 -22.90 4.72
CA GLN A 129 8.05 -21.83 4.08
C GLN A 129 7.46 -20.44 4.39
N ILE A 130 6.13 -20.31 4.44
CA ILE A 130 5.47 -19.05 4.84
C ILE A 130 5.85 -18.72 6.29
N GLU A 131 5.79 -19.68 7.20
CA GLU A 131 6.20 -19.48 8.59
C GLU A 131 7.67 -19.05 8.72
N LYS A 132 8.56 -19.67 7.95
CA LYS A 132 9.97 -19.30 7.89
C LYS A 132 10.17 -17.88 7.40
N ILE A 133 9.47 -17.47 6.34
CA ILE A 133 9.51 -16.11 5.76
C ILE A 133 9.07 -15.08 6.81
N ILE A 134 7.96 -15.34 7.51
CA ILE A 134 7.45 -14.46 8.57
C ILE A 134 8.45 -14.35 9.73
N LYS A 135 8.97 -15.48 10.22
CA LYS A 135 9.97 -15.51 11.30
C LYS A 135 11.26 -14.76 10.94
N SER A 136 11.69 -14.85 9.68
CA SER A 136 12.86 -14.11 9.19
C SER A 136 12.58 -12.65 8.87
N LYS A 137 11.34 -12.17 9.11
CA LYS A 137 10.90 -10.79 8.83
C LYS A 137 11.17 -10.38 7.38
N LYS A 138 10.86 -11.27 6.44
CA LYS A 138 10.93 -10.97 5.00
C LYS A 138 9.52 -10.79 4.44
N ALA A 139 9.37 -9.95 3.44
CA ALA A 139 8.12 -9.85 2.71
C ALA A 139 7.89 -11.14 1.91
N ILE A 140 6.66 -11.65 1.88
CA ILE A 140 6.31 -12.82 1.07
C ILE A 140 6.20 -12.49 -0.41
N TYR A 141 6.15 -11.22 -0.74
CA TYR A 141 6.02 -10.73 -2.10
C TYR A 141 7.13 -9.75 -2.42
N ASN A 142 7.88 -10.01 -3.50
CA ASN A 142 8.89 -9.08 -3.98
C ASN A 142 8.27 -8.07 -4.96
N VAL A 143 7.93 -6.90 -4.45
CA VAL A 143 7.33 -5.80 -5.24
C VAL A 143 8.28 -5.25 -6.33
N ASN A 144 9.58 -5.51 -6.22
CA ASN A 144 10.61 -5.07 -7.15
C ASN A 144 11.04 -6.18 -8.13
N ALA A 145 10.44 -7.37 -8.04
CA ALA A 145 10.78 -8.47 -8.95
C ALA A 145 10.43 -8.10 -10.39
N ASP A 146 11.35 -8.37 -11.31
CA ASP A 146 11.08 -8.27 -12.74
C ASP A 146 9.99 -9.30 -13.13
N LYS A 147 9.28 -9.04 -14.25
CA LYS A 147 8.23 -9.91 -14.79
C LYS A 147 8.70 -11.36 -15.05
N ARG A 148 10.01 -11.54 -15.21
CA ARG A 148 10.67 -12.84 -15.44
C ARG A 148 11.01 -13.60 -14.17
N GLN A 149 10.95 -12.96 -13.01
CA GLN A 149 11.26 -13.55 -11.72
C GLN A 149 9.97 -13.88 -10.98
N GLY A 150 9.95 -15.00 -10.28
CA GLY A 150 8.84 -15.32 -9.39
C GLY A 150 8.68 -14.23 -8.33
N LYS A 151 7.47 -13.70 -8.19
CA LYS A 151 7.18 -12.61 -7.26
C LYS A 151 6.92 -13.09 -5.84
N PHE A 152 6.54 -14.35 -5.68
CA PHE A 152 6.28 -14.97 -4.39
C PHE A 152 7.51 -15.72 -3.88
N GLY A 153 7.73 -15.65 -2.57
CA GLY A 153 8.84 -16.29 -1.89
C GLY A 153 9.54 -15.36 -0.90
N GLU A 154 10.84 -15.51 -0.75
CA GLU A 154 11.64 -14.65 0.11
C GLU A 154 11.88 -13.28 -0.53
N GLY A 155 10.99 -12.34 -0.24
CA GLY A 155 11.10 -10.95 -0.65
C GLY A 155 12.10 -10.14 0.20
N PRO A 156 12.07 -8.80 0.07
CA PRO A 156 12.95 -7.92 0.81
C PRO A 156 12.81 -8.03 2.32
N GLN A 157 13.90 -7.71 3.04
CA GLN A 157 13.92 -7.65 4.50
C GLN A 157 13.01 -6.52 5.01
N LEU A 158 12.21 -6.83 6.02
CA LEU A 158 11.40 -5.86 6.74
C LEU A 158 12.21 -5.25 7.88
N ILE A 159 12.00 -3.97 8.15
CA ILE A 159 12.61 -3.28 9.29
C ILE A 159 11.57 -3.02 10.37
N LYS A 160 11.96 -3.23 11.61
CA LYS A 160 11.17 -2.82 12.76
C LYS A 160 11.28 -1.31 12.93
N ILE A 161 10.15 -0.62 12.99
CA ILE A 161 10.09 0.81 13.26
C ILE A 161 9.60 1.07 14.68
N ASN A 162 9.90 2.26 15.20
CA ASN A 162 9.40 2.68 16.51
C ASN A 162 7.87 2.91 16.45
N SER A 163 7.22 2.69 17.57
CA SER A 163 5.77 2.86 17.72
C SER A 163 5.28 4.31 17.56
N ASP A 164 6.17 5.29 17.59
CA ASP A 164 5.85 6.70 17.30
C ASP A 164 5.44 6.95 15.84
N LYS A 165 5.83 6.04 14.93
CA LYS A 165 5.56 6.13 13.48
C LYS A 165 4.35 5.36 12.98
N ILE A 166 3.59 4.72 13.87
CA ILE A 166 2.32 4.06 13.55
C ILE A 166 1.14 5.01 13.80
N PRO A 167 -0.10 4.69 13.33
CA PRO A 167 -1.27 5.52 13.58
C PRO A 167 -1.51 5.82 15.06
N ASN A 168 -1.94 7.03 15.37
CA ASN A 168 -2.18 7.48 16.75
C ASN A 168 -3.15 6.56 17.51
N TYR A 169 -4.16 6.03 16.85
CA TYR A 169 -5.09 5.09 17.47
C TYR A 169 -4.39 3.82 17.98
N LEU A 170 -3.45 3.26 17.21
CA LEU A 170 -2.68 2.09 17.62
C LEU A 170 -1.72 2.39 18.77
N LYS A 171 -1.10 3.58 18.77
CA LYS A 171 -0.23 4.04 19.86
C LYS A 171 -0.97 4.14 21.19
N ASN A 172 -2.19 4.66 21.14
CA ASN A 172 -2.99 4.92 22.33
C ASN A 172 -3.69 3.66 22.88
N ASN A 173 -3.66 2.56 22.13
CA ASN A 173 -4.30 1.29 22.51
C ASN A 173 -3.35 0.08 22.39
N PRO A 174 -2.11 0.15 22.90
CA PRO A 174 -1.10 -0.88 22.68
C PRO A 174 -1.50 -2.25 23.25
N GLN A 175 -2.25 -2.27 24.36
CA GLN A 175 -2.73 -3.50 25.00
C GLN A 175 -3.69 -4.30 24.10
N ILE A 176 -4.48 -3.65 23.27
CA ILE A 176 -5.41 -4.30 22.33
C ILE A 176 -4.66 -4.93 21.17
N TYR A 177 -3.58 -4.27 20.74
CA TYR A 177 -2.85 -4.60 19.51
C TYR A 177 -1.49 -5.23 19.76
N SER A 178 -1.16 -5.61 21.01
CA SER A 178 0.15 -6.16 21.38
C SER A 178 0.58 -7.36 20.53
N LYS A 179 -0.33 -8.28 20.22
CA LYS A 179 -0.04 -9.44 19.36
C LYS A 179 0.34 -9.06 17.92
N TRP A 180 0.02 -7.84 17.49
CA TRP A 180 0.29 -7.30 16.15
C TRP A 180 1.47 -6.34 16.13
N LEU A 181 2.21 -6.23 17.22
CA LEU A 181 3.50 -5.54 17.33
C LEU A 181 4.62 -6.57 17.40
N ASP A 182 5.80 -6.24 16.81
CA ASP A 182 7.01 -7.08 16.85
C ASP A 182 7.92 -6.65 18.00
#